data_cc2158c8015cb1561418ecf2019d59d0
#
_entry.id   cc2158c8015cb1561418ecf2019d59d0
#
_cell.length_a   1.000
_cell.length_b   1.000
_cell.length_c   1.000
_cell.angle_alpha   90.00
_cell.angle_beta   90.00
_cell.angle_gamma   90.00
#
_symmetry.space_group_name_H-M   'P 1'
#
loop_
_entity.id
_entity.type
_entity.pdbx_description
1 polymer ?
#
loop_
_entity_poly.entity_id
_entity_poly.type
_entity_poly.pdbx_seq_one_letter_code
_entity_poly.pdbx_strand_id
1 'polypeptide(L)'
;LHSLPQNIAVIGALSFYKLTDQNKYHRFICWIKENCIADAPNIHMHDLISIYDKVFENSPKSVFMSMKFGEETVNTYQTVKDVKEILKRENNIDLKIIKVDEHEDGYSDEIYHRIIDGIREASLVIADLSYGNKNVHHEIGYAQGIGKKVLLIYQIRDGIDPKEEIGSNISMHDQLRFTNIVELRSQLLKRIRNFFGIPESTD
;
A
#
# COMPACT_ATOMS: atom_id res chain seq x y z
N LEU A 1 -21.23 22.86 7.19
CA LEU A 1 -21.78 21.81 6.29
C LEU A 1 -22.80 22.38 5.27
N HIS A 2 -23.22 23.67 5.37
CA HIS A 2 -24.22 24.24 4.48
C HIS A 2 -23.69 24.87 3.17
N SER A 3 -22.34 24.91 2.98
CA SER A 3 -21.72 25.46 1.75
C SER A 3 -21.20 24.39 0.77
N LEU A 4 -21.49 23.12 1.01
CA LEU A 4 -20.97 21.99 0.24
C LEU A 4 -21.81 21.45 -0.95
N PRO A 5 -23.04 21.90 -1.30
CA PRO A 5 -23.85 21.15 -2.25
C PRO A 5 -23.29 21.06 -3.68
N GLN A 6 -22.65 22.12 -4.17
CA GLN A 6 -22.07 22.13 -5.52
C GLN A 6 -20.72 21.40 -5.59
N ASN A 7 -19.91 21.52 -4.54
CA ASN A 7 -18.63 20.85 -4.45
C ASN A 7 -18.77 19.32 -4.25
N ILE A 8 -19.85 18.88 -3.60
CA ILE A 8 -20.15 17.44 -3.44
C ILE A 8 -20.48 16.78 -4.78
N ALA A 9 -21.18 17.47 -5.68
CA ALA A 9 -21.48 16.93 -7.01
C ALA A 9 -20.20 16.77 -7.86
N VAL A 10 -19.29 17.74 -7.74
CA VAL A 10 -17.97 17.68 -8.42
C VAL A 10 -17.08 16.58 -7.84
N ILE A 11 -17.06 16.45 -6.52
CA ILE A 11 -16.36 15.39 -5.81
C ILE A 11 -16.97 14.03 -6.13
N GLY A 12 -18.30 13.94 -6.23
CA GLY A 12 -19.02 12.75 -6.66
C GLY A 12 -18.66 12.34 -8.11
N ALA A 13 -18.54 13.31 -9.00
CA ALA A 13 -18.13 13.06 -10.38
C ALA A 13 -16.66 12.64 -10.51
N LEU A 14 -15.76 13.22 -9.71
CA LEU A 14 -14.36 12.76 -9.61
C LEU A 14 -14.28 11.32 -9.06
N SER A 15 -15.13 10.98 -8.08
CA SER A 15 -15.18 9.61 -7.55
C SER A 15 -15.66 8.62 -8.61
N PHE A 16 -16.55 9.02 -9.50
CA PHE A 16 -17.04 8.16 -10.57
C PHE A 16 -16.02 7.92 -11.68
N TYR A 17 -15.14 8.88 -11.96
CA TYR A 17 -14.23 8.82 -13.10
C TYR A 17 -12.84 8.24 -12.78
N LYS A 18 -12.30 8.44 -11.58
CA LYS A 18 -10.91 8.03 -11.26
C LYS A 18 -10.72 7.42 -9.86
N LEU A 19 -11.71 7.51 -9.00
CA LEU A 19 -11.58 7.12 -7.60
C LEU A 19 -12.16 5.72 -7.33
N THR A 20 -11.56 4.72 -7.91
CA THR A 20 -11.77 3.33 -7.47
C THR A 20 -11.08 3.05 -6.14
N ASP A 21 -10.30 4.00 -5.63
CA ASP A 21 -9.54 3.89 -4.39
C ASP A 21 -10.09 4.86 -3.33
N GLN A 22 -10.83 4.32 -2.35
CA GLN A 22 -11.42 5.09 -1.26
C GLN A 22 -10.40 5.86 -0.42
N ASN A 23 -9.15 5.38 -0.34
CA ASN A 23 -8.09 6.06 0.39
C ASN A 23 -7.63 7.34 -0.32
N LYS A 24 -7.48 7.30 -1.65
CA LYS A 24 -7.18 8.50 -2.43
C LYS A 24 -8.29 9.52 -2.29
N TYR A 25 -9.55 9.06 -2.35
CA TYR A 25 -10.69 9.93 -2.14
C TYR A 25 -10.68 10.58 -0.76
N HIS A 26 -10.48 9.80 0.30
CA HIS A 26 -10.44 10.34 1.66
C HIS A 26 -9.31 11.36 1.85
N ARG A 27 -8.10 11.07 1.36
CA ARG A 27 -6.96 12.00 1.41
C ARG A 27 -7.23 13.29 0.62
N PHE A 28 -7.86 13.18 -0.53
CA PHE A 28 -8.24 14.33 -1.35
C PHE A 28 -9.28 15.22 -0.64
N ILE A 29 -10.28 14.64 0.00
CA ILE A 29 -11.26 15.37 0.81
C ILE A 29 -10.58 16.07 1.99
N CYS A 30 -9.67 15.41 2.69
CA CYS A 30 -8.90 16.02 3.77
C CYS A 30 -8.07 17.20 3.24
N TRP A 31 -7.36 17.02 2.13
CA TRP A 31 -6.58 18.08 1.51
C TRP A 31 -7.43 19.28 1.10
N ILE A 32 -8.61 19.08 0.49
CA ILE A 32 -9.55 20.17 0.17
C ILE A 32 -9.96 20.93 1.43
N LYS A 33 -10.29 20.21 2.51
CA LYS A 33 -10.69 20.83 3.78
C LYS A 33 -9.57 21.67 4.40
N GLU A 34 -8.35 21.17 4.35
CA GLU A 34 -7.17 21.82 4.93
C GLU A 34 -6.74 23.06 4.15
N ASN A 35 -6.95 23.08 2.83
CA ASN A 35 -6.50 24.18 1.96
C ASN A 35 -7.60 25.20 1.62
N CYS A 36 -8.73 25.17 2.33
CA CYS A 36 -9.80 26.18 2.23
C CYS A 36 -10.35 26.41 0.82
N ILE A 37 -10.29 25.41 -0.06
CA ILE A 37 -10.87 25.48 -1.41
C ILE A 37 -12.42 25.59 -1.37
N ALA A 38 -13.01 25.40 -0.18
CA ALA A 38 -14.45 25.52 0.04
C ALA A 38 -15.02 26.92 -0.29
N ASP A 39 -14.18 27.94 -0.27
CA ASP A 39 -14.58 29.35 -0.54
C ASP A 39 -14.38 29.77 -2.01
N ALA A 40 -13.92 28.88 -2.89
CA ALA A 40 -13.72 29.18 -4.30
C ALA A 40 -15.00 28.84 -5.10
N PRO A 41 -15.86 29.82 -5.41
CA PRO A 41 -17.18 29.59 -5.97
C PRO A 41 -17.18 29.05 -7.42
N ASN A 42 -16.04 29.02 -8.09
CA ASN A 42 -15.93 28.71 -9.53
C ASN A 42 -14.77 27.78 -9.89
N ILE A 43 -14.46 26.78 -9.08
CA ILE A 43 -13.47 25.77 -9.50
C ILE A 43 -14.12 24.85 -10.55
N HIS A 44 -13.62 24.90 -11.77
CA HIS A 44 -14.06 24.01 -12.83
C HIS A 44 -13.55 22.57 -12.59
N MET A 45 -14.31 21.59 -13.09
CA MET A 45 -13.96 20.16 -12.99
C MET A 45 -12.52 19.88 -13.46
N HIS A 46 -12.08 20.56 -14.53
CA HIS A 46 -10.74 20.46 -15.06
C HIS A 46 -9.65 20.87 -14.04
N ASP A 47 -9.92 21.94 -13.29
CA ASP A 47 -8.96 22.44 -12.29
C ASP A 47 -8.87 21.47 -11.10
N LEU A 48 -10.00 20.89 -10.67
CA LEU A 48 -10.02 19.86 -9.65
C LEU A 48 -9.31 18.58 -10.06
N ILE A 49 -9.44 18.16 -11.33
CA ILE A 49 -8.69 17.03 -11.87
C ILE A 49 -7.19 17.35 -11.88
N SER A 50 -6.81 18.55 -12.31
CA SER A 50 -5.41 18.97 -12.32
C SER A 50 -4.82 19.04 -10.91
N ILE A 51 -5.57 19.57 -9.94
CA ILE A 51 -5.16 19.60 -8.54
C ILE A 51 -5.03 18.19 -7.98
N TYR A 52 -6.02 17.33 -8.26
CA TYR A 52 -5.98 15.91 -7.88
C TYR A 52 -4.73 15.22 -8.43
N ASP A 53 -4.48 15.35 -9.71
CA ASP A 53 -3.33 14.74 -10.37
C ASP A 53 -2.02 15.26 -9.75
N LYS A 54 -1.87 16.58 -9.52
CA LYS A 54 -0.70 17.16 -8.85
C LYS A 54 -0.49 16.66 -7.42
N VAL A 55 -1.56 16.53 -6.65
CA VAL A 55 -1.48 16.09 -5.25
C VAL A 55 -1.16 14.60 -5.16
N PHE A 56 -1.72 13.77 -6.07
CA PHE A 56 -1.59 12.32 -5.98
C PHE A 56 -0.49 11.73 -6.87
N GLU A 57 -0.15 12.35 -7.98
CA GLU A 57 1.04 11.98 -8.77
C GLU A 57 2.33 12.30 -8.03
N ASN A 58 2.35 13.40 -7.27
CA ASN A 58 3.48 13.78 -6.41
C ASN A 58 3.42 13.13 -5.02
N SER A 59 2.37 12.38 -4.68
CA SER A 59 2.33 11.65 -3.42
C SER A 59 3.42 10.59 -3.40
N PRO A 60 4.23 10.53 -2.33
CA PRO A 60 5.28 9.53 -2.24
C PRO A 60 4.64 8.15 -2.36
N LYS A 61 5.07 7.37 -3.36
CA LYS A 61 4.67 5.98 -3.48
C LYS A 61 5.25 5.23 -2.29
N SER A 62 4.39 4.64 -1.47
CA SER A 62 4.81 4.02 -0.22
C SER A 62 4.21 2.63 -0.05
N VAL A 63 5.00 1.73 0.51
CA VAL A 63 4.57 0.40 0.89
C VAL A 63 4.85 0.17 2.37
N PHE A 64 3.90 -0.44 3.07
CA PHE A 64 4.11 -0.97 4.41
C PHE A 64 4.46 -2.44 4.30
N MET A 65 5.56 -2.85 4.96
CA MET A 65 6.00 -4.24 4.97
C MET A 65 5.57 -4.93 6.26
N SER A 66 4.54 -5.77 6.15
CA SER A 66 4.02 -6.63 7.21
C SER A 66 4.63 -8.02 7.07
N MET A 67 5.50 -8.43 8.00
CA MET A 67 6.19 -9.71 7.95
C MET A 67 6.72 -10.13 9.31
N LYS A 68 6.98 -11.42 9.47
CA LYS A 68 7.84 -11.88 10.56
C LYS A 68 9.26 -11.35 10.34
N PHE A 69 9.88 -10.79 11.38
CA PHE A 69 11.27 -10.37 11.31
C PHE A 69 12.17 -11.44 11.93
N GLY A 70 13.16 -11.89 11.17
CA GLY A 70 14.07 -12.94 11.56
C GLY A 70 15.03 -13.28 10.41
N GLU A 71 16.00 -14.13 10.68
CA GLU A 71 17.00 -14.55 9.68
C GLU A 71 16.35 -15.18 8.46
N GLU A 72 15.26 -15.92 8.64
CA GLU A 72 14.51 -16.62 7.59
C GLU A 72 13.84 -15.70 6.58
N THR A 73 13.56 -14.44 6.96
CA THR A 73 12.83 -13.47 6.12
C THR A 73 13.70 -12.32 5.60
N VAL A 74 14.98 -12.29 5.96
CA VAL A 74 15.93 -11.24 5.53
C VAL A 74 15.98 -11.13 4.01
N ASN A 75 16.00 -12.25 3.29
CA ASN A 75 16.05 -12.25 1.83
C ASN A 75 14.77 -11.71 1.20
N THR A 76 13.61 -11.99 1.79
CA THR A 76 12.33 -11.41 1.35
C THR A 76 12.34 -9.90 1.49
N TYR A 77 12.74 -9.38 2.65
CA TYR A 77 12.85 -7.95 2.87
C TYR A 77 13.89 -7.29 1.95
N GLN A 78 15.05 -7.93 1.75
CA GLN A 78 16.04 -7.42 0.81
C GLN A 78 15.49 -7.35 -0.61
N THR A 79 14.67 -8.33 -1.02
CA THR A 79 14.03 -8.32 -2.34
C THR A 79 13.11 -7.12 -2.52
N VAL A 80 12.37 -6.71 -1.49
CA VAL A 80 11.54 -5.48 -1.56
C VAL A 80 12.42 -4.24 -1.74
N LYS A 81 13.58 -4.18 -1.07
CA LYS A 81 14.57 -3.11 -1.28
C LYS A 81 15.17 -3.12 -2.69
N ASP A 82 15.48 -4.30 -3.22
CA ASP A 82 15.97 -4.44 -4.60
C ASP A 82 14.93 -3.92 -5.61
N VAL A 83 13.65 -4.22 -5.40
CA VAL A 83 12.56 -3.68 -6.24
C VAL A 83 12.49 -2.16 -6.16
N LYS A 84 12.67 -1.57 -4.97
CA LYS A 84 12.76 -0.11 -4.81
C LYS A 84 13.89 0.47 -5.67
N GLU A 85 15.10 -0.13 -5.60
CA GLU A 85 16.26 0.34 -6.37
C GLU A 85 16.05 0.20 -7.88
N ILE A 86 15.40 -0.87 -8.33
CA ILE A 86 15.01 -1.06 -9.75
C ILE A 86 14.06 0.06 -10.19
N LEU A 87 13.01 0.33 -9.42
CA LEU A 87 12.04 1.40 -9.74
C LEU A 87 12.70 2.78 -9.74
N LYS A 88 13.66 3.02 -8.85
CA LYS A 88 14.44 4.26 -8.85
C LYS A 88 15.28 4.41 -10.11
N ARG A 89 15.99 3.36 -10.49
CA ARG A 89 16.89 3.37 -11.65
C ARG A 89 16.12 3.46 -12.97
N GLU A 90 15.07 2.66 -13.13
CA GLU A 90 14.40 2.48 -14.42
C GLU A 90 13.26 3.48 -14.64
N ASN A 91 12.58 3.89 -13.58
CA ASN A 91 11.40 4.74 -13.67
C ASN A 91 11.55 6.07 -12.94
N ASN A 92 12.70 6.36 -12.31
CA ASN A 92 12.95 7.51 -11.43
C ASN A 92 11.91 7.64 -10.29
N ILE A 93 11.43 6.51 -9.78
CA ILE A 93 10.44 6.46 -8.70
C ILE A 93 11.11 6.10 -7.40
N ASP A 94 11.00 6.98 -6.41
CA ASP A 94 11.47 6.72 -5.05
C ASP A 94 10.35 6.08 -4.22
N LEU A 95 10.37 4.75 -4.12
CA LEU A 95 9.42 3.99 -3.33
C LEU A 95 9.81 4.06 -1.85
N LYS A 96 8.96 4.65 -1.01
CA LYS A 96 9.16 4.64 0.45
C LYS A 96 8.75 3.27 1.00
N ILE A 97 9.66 2.59 1.70
CA ILE A 97 9.36 1.35 2.44
C ILE A 97 9.18 1.73 3.91
N ILE A 98 8.01 1.44 4.44
CA ILE A 98 7.67 1.62 5.86
C ILE A 98 7.73 0.25 6.52
N LYS A 99 8.55 0.13 7.54
CA LYS A 99 8.74 -1.07 8.34
C LYS A 99 8.76 -0.68 9.81
N VAL A 100 8.11 -1.44 10.65
CA VAL A 100 8.21 -1.30 12.11
C VAL A 100 8.86 -2.56 12.66
N ASP A 101 10.01 -2.41 13.29
CA ASP A 101 10.71 -3.51 13.95
C ASP A 101 10.12 -3.75 15.34
N GLU A 102 9.76 -5.00 15.64
CA GLU A 102 9.30 -5.41 16.97
C GLU A 102 10.41 -5.37 18.04
N HIS A 103 11.67 -5.23 17.62
CA HIS A 103 12.85 -5.21 18.49
C HIS A 103 13.33 -3.79 18.86
N GLU A 104 12.64 -2.75 18.42
CA GLU A 104 12.95 -1.41 18.92
C GLU A 104 12.47 -1.30 20.39
N ASP A 105 13.35 -0.75 21.25
CA ASP A 105 13.09 -0.55 22.69
C ASP A 105 11.89 0.40 22.91
N GLY A 106 10.69 -0.13 22.79
CA GLY A 106 9.43 0.60 22.99
C GLY A 106 8.43 -0.24 23.78
N TYR A 107 7.50 0.43 24.46
CA TYR A 107 6.35 -0.25 25.04
C TYR A 107 5.49 -0.86 23.94
N SER A 108 4.86 -1.99 24.21
CA SER A 108 4.03 -2.70 23.22
C SER A 108 2.96 -1.83 22.57
N ASP A 109 2.41 -0.86 23.29
CA ASP A 109 1.42 0.08 22.78
C ASP A 109 1.99 1.08 21.78
N GLU A 110 3.23 1.54 21.98
CA GLU A 110 3.92 2.44 21.04
C GLU A 110 4.24 1.73 19.72
N ILE A 111 4.70 0.50 19.78
CA ILE A 111 4.95 -0.34 18.59
C ILE A 111 3.65 -0.56 17.82
N TYR A 112 2.56 -0.88 18.54
CA TYR A 112 1.24 -1.04 17.93
C TYR A 112 0.78 0.24 17.21
N HIS A 113 0.89 1.39 17.85
CA HIS A 113 0.54 2.67 17.22
C HIS A 113 1.38 2.96 15.97
N ARG A 114 2.68 2.70 16.00
CA ARG A 114 3.57 2.86 14.85
C ARG A 114 3.19 1.94 13.69
N ILE A 115 2.77 0.71 13.97
CA ILE A 115 2.25 -0.23 12.95
C ILE A 115 1.00 0.33 12.31
N ILE A 116 0.02 0.75 13.11
CA ILE A 116 -1.25 1.32 12.65
C ILE A 116 -1.02 2.56 11.80
N ASP A 117 -0.17 3.47 12.24
CA ASP A 117 0.15 4.70 11.51
C ASP A 117 0.93 4.38 10.21
N GLY A 118 1.86 3.43 10.24
CA GLY A 118 2.56 2.96 9.07
C GLY A 118 1.61 2.36 8.01
N ILE A 119 0.63 1.55 8.44
CA ILE A 119 -0.39 1.01 7.55
C ILE A 119 -1.27 2.13 6.98
N ARG A 120 -1.67 3.10 7.80
CA ARG A 120 -2.46 4.27 7.36
C ARG A 120 -1.73 5.12 6.35
N GLU A 121 -0.44 5.37 6.57
CA GLU A 121 0.40 6.17 5.70
C GLU A 121 0.68 5.48 4.35
N ALA A 122 0.85 4.17 4.36
CA ALA A 122 1.21 3.42 3.17
C ALA A 122 0.12 3.45 2.09
N SER A 123 0.54 3.50 0.82
CA SER A 123 -0.34 3.35 -0.34
C SER A 123 -0.72 1.89 -0.58
N LEU A 124 0.19 0.97 -0.28
CA LEU A 124 0.04 -0.47 -0.45
C LEU A 124 0.63 -1.17 0.78
N VAL A 125 -0.02 -2.23 1.24
CA VAL A 125 0.55 -3.15 2.23
C VAL A 125 1.07 -4.40 1.51
N ILE A 126 2.31 -4.79 1.76
CA ILE A 126 2.87 -6.08 1.35
C ILE A 126 2.92 -6.94 2.60
N ALA A 127 2.18 -8.04 2.61
CA ALA A 127 2.10 -8.93 3.76
C ALA A 127 2.69 -10.31 3.43
N ASP A 128 3.75 -10.67 4.15
CA ASP A 128 4.40 -11.98 4.04
C ASP A 128 3.77 -12.97 5.00
N LEU A 129 3.02 -13.91 4.44
CA LEU A 129 2.32 -14.96 5.17
C LEU A 129 3.24 -16.16 5.51
N SER A 130 4.48 -16.15 5.03
CA SER A 130 5.43 -17.21 5.31
C SER A 130 5.72 -17.29 6.81
N TYR A 131 5.94 -18.49 7.30
CA TYR A 131 6.29 -18.77 8.70
C TYR A 131 5.17 -18.51 9.73
N GLY A 132 3.91 -18.35 9.30
CA GLY A 132 2.73 -18.40 10.17
C GLY A 132 2.68 -17.33 11.29
N ASN A 133 3.15 -16.12 11.03
CA ASN A 133 3.12 -15.05 12.03
C ASN A 133 1.70 -14.49 12.22
N LYS A 134 1.16 -14.64 13.44
CA LYS A 134 -0.19 -14.17 13.79
C LYS A 134 -0.34 -12.65 13.71
N ASN A 135 0.72 -11.88 13.99
CA ASN A 135 0.68 -10.42 13.93
C ASN A 135 0.41 -9.94 12.49
N VAL A 136 1.01 -10.61 11.50
CA VAL A 136 0.75 -10.31 10.09
C VAL A 136 -0.75 -10.45 9.74
N HIS A 137 -1.43 -11.45 10.31
CA HIS A 137 -2.87 -11.63 10.09
C HIS A 137 -3.70 -10.48 10.69
N HIS A 138 -3.32 -9.97 11.87
CA HIS A 138 -3.96 -8.80 12.47
C HIS A 138 -3.77 -7.55 11.62
N GLU A 139 -2.56 -7.33 11.13
CA GLU A 139 -2.21 -6.20 10.26
C GLU A 139 -2.96 -6.25 8.93
N ILE A 140 -3.08 -7.45 8.31
CA ILE A 140 -3.90 -7.66 7.11
C ILE A 140 -5.35 -7.30 7.39
N GLY A 141 -5.93 -7.82 8.47
CA GLY A 141 -7.32 -7.54 8.85
C GLY A 141 -7.57 -6.05 9.07
N TYR A 142 -6.66 -5.36 9.77
CA TYR A 142 -6.73 -3.92 9.96
C TYR A 142 -6.64 -3.17 8.62
N ALA A 143 -5.64 -3.49 7.79
CA ALA A 143 -5.44 -2.85 6.50
C ALA A 143 -6.68 -2.98 5.59
N GLN A 144 -7.24 -4.19 5.51
CA GLN A 144 -8.47 -4.45 4.75
C GLN A 144 -9.67 -3.70 5.33
N GLY A 145 -9.80 -3.67 6.66
CA GLY A 145 -10.88 -2.97 7.37
C GLY A 145 -10.92 -1.45 7.09
N ILE A 146 -9.76 -0.83 6.84
CA ILE A 146 -9.66 0.59 6.46
C ILE A 146 -9.57 0.79 4.93
N GLY A 147 -9.83 -0.26 4.14
CA GLY A 147 -9.86 -0.19 2.67
C GLY A 147 -8.50 -0.14 1.99
N LYS A 148 -7.39 -0.47 2.68
CA LYS A 148 -6.07 -0.57 2.06
C LYS A 148 -5.98 -1.77 1.14
N LYS A 149 -5.28 -1.61 0.02
CA LYS A 149 -4.88 -2.76 -0.81
C LYS A 149 -3.77 -3.53 -0.10
N VAL A 150 -3.91 -4.85 -0.08
CA VAL A 150 -2.93 -5.76 0.49
C VAL A 150 -2.45 -6.70 -0.60
N LEU A 151 -1.15 -6.73 -0.83
CA LEU A 151 -0.47 -7.72 -1.66
C LEU A 151 0.05 -8.82 -0.75
N LEU A 152 -0.55 -9.99 -0.84
CA LEU A 152 -0.14 -11.17 -0.08
C LEU A 152 1.00 -11.87 -0.81
N ILE A 153 2.07 -12.20 -0.08
CA ILE A 153 3.17 -13.03 -0.58
C ILE A 153 3.34 -14.25 0.31
N TYR A 154 3.76 -15.37 -0.28
CA TYR A 154 3.97 -16.61 0.44
C TYR A 154 5.10 -17.43 -0.20
N GLN A 155 6.08 -17.80 0.60
CA GLN A 155 7.16 -18.70 0.18
C GLN A 155 6.71 -20.17 0.25
N ILE A 156 6.75 -20.85 -0.89
CA ILE A 156 6.55 -22.30 -0.93
C ILE A 156 7.82 -22.97 -0.38
N ARG A 157 7.67 -23.83 0.61
CA ARG A 157 8.74 -24.56 1.27
C ARG A 157 8.42 -26.05 1.30
N ASP A 158 9.41 -26.87 1.08
CA ASP A 158 9.27 -28.33 1.08
C ASP A 158 8.77 -28.84 2.44
N GLY A 159 7.79 -29.71 2.41
CA GLY A 159 7.20 -30.33 3.60
C GLY A 159 6.27 -29.44 4.43
N ILE A 160 5.99 -28.22 4.01
CA ILE A 160 5.05 -27.30 4.68
C ILE A 160 3.75 -27.22 3.91
N ASP A 161 2.63 -27.54 4.57
CA ASP A 161 1.30 -27.29 4.00
C ASP A 161 0.93 -25.79 4.17
N PRO A 162 0.75 -25.06 3.07
CA PRO A 162 0.34 -23.65 3.15
C PRO A 162 -0.93 -23.41 3.96
N LYS A 163 -1.85 -24.39 4.01
CA LYS A 163 -3.11 -24.25 4.75
C LYS A 163 -2.90 -24.17 6.26
N GLU A 164 -1.86 -24.80 6.78
CA GLU A 164 -1.54 -24.78 8.21
C GLU A 164 -0.99 -23.42 8.65
N GLU A 165 -0.26 -22.74 7.76
CA GLU A 165 0.33 -21.44 8.07
C GLU A 165 -0.59 -20.25 7.75
N ILE A 166 -1.28 -20.30 6.61
CA ILE A 166 -2.03 -19.14 6.09
C ILE A 166 -3.43 -19.05 6.72
N GLY A 167 -3.99 -20.16 7.18
CA GLY A 167 -5.38 -20.24 7.61
C GLY A 167 -6.39 -20.19 6.46
N SER A 168 -7.56 -20.78 6.67
CA SER A 168 -8.57 -20.97 5.61
C SER A 168 -9.12 -19.68 5.03
N ASN A 169 -9.27 -18.63 5.85
CA ASN A 169 -9.90 -17.38 5.41
C ASN A 169 -9.02 -16.58 4.44
N ILE A 170 -7.70 -16.62 4.61
CA ILE A 170 -6.74 -15.88 3.79
C ILE A 170 -6.29 -16.71 2.59
N SER A 171 -6.32 -18.04 2.69
CA SER A 171 -5.89 -18.93 1.60
C SER A 171 -6.72 -18.79 0.32
N MET A 172 -7.93 -18.22 0.41
CA MET A 172 -8.82 -17.98 -0.74
C MET A 172 -8.50 -16.67 -1.49
N HIS A 173 -7.64 -15.79 -0.93
CA HIS A 173 -7.23 -14.55 -1.58
C HIS A 173 -6.11 -14.80 -2.59
N ASP A 174 -6.03 -13.93 -3.61
CA ASP A 174 -4.91 -13.94 -4.57
C ASP A 174 -3.60 -13.69 -3.83
N GLN A 175 -2.66 -14.62 -3.96
CA GLN A 175 -1.37 -14.61 -3.29
C GLN A 175 -0.27 -14.76 -4.33
N LEU A 176 0.76 -13.98 -4.18
CA LEU A 176 1.99 -14.15 -4.90
C LEU A 176 2.79 -15.26 -4.23
N ARG A 177 2.80 -16.44 -4.82
CA ARG A 177 3.56 -17.59 -4.32
C ARG A 177 4.89 -17.68 -5.04
N PHE A 178 5.95 -17.95 -4.29
CA PHE A 178 7.30 -18.05 -4.83
C PHE A 178 8.10 -19.19 -4.18
N THR A 179 9.02 -19.74 -4.94
CA THR A 179 9.96 -20.78 -4.48
C THR A 179 11.36 -20.21 -4.25
N ASN A 180 11.68 -19.12 -4.92
CA ASN A 180 13.01 -18.49 -4.84
C ASN A 180 12.91 -16.96 -5.00
N ILE A 181 13.96 -16.29 -4.60
CA ILE A 181 14.06 -14.81 -4.54
C ILE A 181 14.01 -14.15 -5.93
N VAL A 182 14.50 -14.81 -6.98
CA VAL A 182 14.46 -14.27 -8.35
C VAL A 182 13.01 -14.20 -8.84
N GLU A 183 12.24 -15.25 -8.58
CA GLU A 183 10.82 -15.32 -8.87
C GLU A 183 10.05 -14.23 -8.08
N LEU A 184 10.30 -14.13 -6.77
CA LEU A 184 9.69 -13.11 -5.91
C LEU A 184 9.93 -11.69 -6.47
N ARG A 185 11.18 -11.36 -6.79
CA ARG A 185 11.56 -10.04 -7.30
C ARG A 185 10.82 -9.69 -8.58
N SER A 186 10.79 -10.61 -9.55
CA SER A 186 10.11 -10.39 -10.82
C SER A 186 8.61 -10.16 -10.63
N GLN A 187 7.96 -11.00 -9.82
CA GLN A 187 6.54 -10.90 -9.55
C GLN A 187 6.19 -9.63 -8.74
N LEU A 188 6.98 -9.29 -7.72
CA LEU A 188 6.78 -8.07 -6.92
C LEU A 188 6.91 -6.80 -7.79
N LEU A 189 7.95 -6.74 -8.62
CA LEU A 189 8.17 -5.61 -9.52
C LEU A 189 6.96 -5.39 -10.43
N LYS A 190 6.46 -6.46 -11.04
CA LYS A 190 5.27 -6.42 -11.88
C LYS A 190 4.03 -5.96 -11.12
N ARG A 191 3.77 -6.52 -9.93
CA ARG A 191 2.58 -6.17 -9.11
C ARG A 191 2.65 -4.73 -8.61
N ILE A 192 3.83 -4.25 -8.17
CA ILE A 192 4.02 -2.88 -7.71
C ILE A 192 3.88 -1.89 -8.86
N ARG A 193 4.46 -2.18 -10.05
CA ARG A 193 4.25 -1.37 -11.26
C ARG A 193 2.78 -1.25 -11.61
N ASN A 194 2.07 -2.36 -11.66
CA ASN A 194 0.64 -2.38 -11.97
C ASN A 194 -0.18 -1.57 -10.94
N PHE A 195 0.13 -1.71 -9.65
CA PHE A 195 -0.57 -0.99 -8.59
C PHE A 195 -0.40 0.53 -8.71
N PHE A 196 0.81 0.98 -8.99
CA PHE A 196 1.13 2.41 -9.09
C PHE A 196 0.99 2.99 -10.51
N GLY A 197 0.56 2.19 -11.50
CA GLY A 197 0.45 2.63 -12.89
C GLY A 197 1.81 2.98 -13.52
N ILE A 198 2.89 2.30 -13.10
CA ILE A 198 4.24 2.52 -13.59
C ILE A 198 4.44 1.68 -14.86
N PRO A 199 4.81 2.29 -16.00
CA PRO A 199 5.07 1.52 -17.23
C PRO A 199 6.27 0.59 -17.06
N GLU A 200 6.25 -0.52 -17.80
CA GLU A 200 7.46 -1.32 -17.98
C GLU A 200 8.49 -0.48 -18.74
N SER A 201 9.76 -0.54 -18.35
CA SER A 201 10.81 0.13 -19.13
C SER A 201 10.87 -0.55 -20.49
N THR A 202 10.62 0.22 -21.54
CA THR A 202 10.96 -0.19 -22.91
C THR A 202 12.48 -0.02 -23.03
N ASP A 203 13.21 -1.14 -22.96
CA ASP A 203 14.60 -1.21 -23.41
C ASP A 203 14.67 -0.98 -24.93
#